data_f391d5f3ae9cf94339b8a6b4edf19ff1
#
_entry.id   f391d5f3ae9cf94339b8a6b4edf19ff1
#
_cell.length_a   1.000
_cell.length_b   1.000
_cell.length_c   1.000
_cell.angle_alpha   90.00
_cell.angle_beta   90.00
_cell.angle_gamma   90.00
#
_symmetry.space_group_name_H-M   'P 1'
#
loop_
_entity.id
_entity.type
_entity.pdbx_description
1 polymer ?
#
loop_
_entity_poly.entity_id
_entity_poly.type
_entity_poly.pdbx_seq_one_letter_code
_entity_poly.pdbx_strand_id
1 'polypeptide(L)'
;MKMKNLILLAVSLLGGFALTSCDSSNDDPLPPMTEGKANMILAIDMAPQASMGYIVPVQNTSNGNVSFTNAHEVKSTPFLATYKDWVFSIGGAADANVYKFIRNDDGTLTKAGQIQVDRMAPMAGNMLVVNDTKAYATAPIENKIVIFNPTTMERTGEIDLADSRWGAEGSNTPNPIGLFLRDNILYVGLGQFDNMPICKKGAHVLLVDATTDKPIKKIVDYRLSAATVIGVGAMFVDEKNDLYIPCWGSYGYVPDQYCGLLRIKNGETDFDKDYCFNLTDRTWTGVEGGKLQYVLSYHYAGNGELYFFGYCPAFIGASGPDYINDKTNYAFKANLYNCTGEVLDFPRTNGYSCAINHKDSKVFFGLVTENNGAGLFVYDRNTKTCSQSPVIKTQGTIMDMVIY
;
A
#
# COMPACT_ATOMS: atom_id res chain seq x y z
N MET A 1 -15.19 -25.17 10.64
CA MET A 1 -15.95 -24.50 9.57
C MET A 1 -15.11 -24.60 8.32
N LYS A 2 -15.61 -25.22 7.23
CA LYS A 2 -14.79 -25.65 6.09
C LYS A 2 -14.32 -24.43 5.28
N MET A 3 -13.03 -24.17 5.30
CA MET A 3 -12.28 -23.08 4.62
C MET A 3 -12.26 -23.17 3.07
N LYS A 4 -13.27 -23.71 2.42
CA LYS A 4 -13.27 -23.90 0.96
C LYS A 4 -13.71 -22.69 0.13
N ASN A 5 -14.19 -21.62 0.74
CA ASN A 5 -14.84 -20.52 0.02
C ASN A 5 -14.01 -19.22 -0.09
N LEU A 6 -12.77 -19.19 0.39
CA LEU A 6 -11.98 -17.96 0.41
C LEU A 6 -11.06 -17.76 -0.81
N ILE A 7 -10.86 -18.81 -1.63
CA ILE A 7 -9.99 -18.74 -2.82
C ILE A 7 -10.74 -18.29 -4.08
N LEU A 8 -12.08 -18.17 -4.03
CA LEU A 8 -12.91 -17.93 -5.22
C LEU A 8 -13.29 -16.48 -5.49
N LEU A 9 -12.78 -15.50 -4.73
CA LEU A 9 -13.15 -14.08 -4.94
C LEU A 9 -12.25 -13.34 -5.94
N ALA A 10 -11.29 -14.00 -6.54
CA ALA A 10 -10.44 -13.39 -7.57
C ALA A 10 -10.79 -13.79 -9.02
N VAL A 11 -11.67 -14.80 -9.25
CA VAL A 11 -11.99 -15.23 -10.62
C VAL A 11 -13.44 -15.70 -10.66
N SER A 12 -14.26 -14.96 -11.34
CA SER A 12 -15.52 -15.28 -12.03
C SER A 12 -16.75 -14.46 -11.59
N LEU A 13 -17.04 -13.43 -12.36
CA LEU A 13 -18.40 -13.02 -12.69
C LEU A 13 -18.41 -12.47 -14.12
N LEU A 14 -18.39 -13.38 -15.09
CA LEU A 14 -18.87 -13.13 -16.44
C LEU A 14 -20.40 -13.23 -16.41
N GLY A 15 -21.05 -12.10 -16.18
CA GLY A 15 -22.48 -11.95 -16.34
C GLY A 15 -22.72 -10.70 -17.17
N GLY A 16 -23.08 -10.90 -18.45
CA GLY A 16 -23.40 -9.82 -19.36
C GLY A 16 -24.63 -9.05 -18.89
N PHE A 17 -24.49 -7.76 -18.70
CA PHE A 17 -25.62 -6.83 -18.66
C PHE A 17 -25.53 -5.84 -19.81
N ALA A 18 -26.63 -5.77 -20.55
CA ALA A 18 -26.81 -4.82 -21.62
C ALA A 18 -26.75 -3.39 -21.06
N LEU A 19 -25.87 -2.58 -21.63
CA LEU A 19 -25.79 -1.14 -21.37
C LEU A 19 -27.00 -0.47 -22.05
N THR A 20 -27.99 -0.02 -21.27
CA THR A 20 -28.92 1.01 -21.72
C THR A 20 -28.22 2.36 -21.58
N SER A 21 -27.93 2.96 -22.71
CA SER A 21 -27.49 4.34 -22.85
C SER A 21 -28.56 5.26 -22.25
N CYS A 22 -28.23 6.00 -21.18
CA CYS A 22 -28.92 7.22 -20.82
C CYS A 22 -28.06 8.39 -21.27
N ASP A 23 -28.44 8.95 -22.38
CA ASP A 23 -27.98 10.23 -22.92
C ASP A 23 -28.50 11.35 -21.99
N SER A 24 -27.65 12.03 -21.26
CA SER A 24 -27.94 13.35 -20.70
C SER A 24 -26.64 14.17 -20.80
N SER A 25 -26.56 14.88 -21.93
CA SER A 25 -25.58 15.92 -22.20
C SER A 25 -25.75 17.08 -21.19
N ASN A 26 -24.92 17.09 -20.17
CA ASN A 26 -24.49 18.33 -19.49
C ASN A 26 -23.00 18.46 -19.75
N ASP A 27 -22.66 19.02 -20.91
CA ASP A 27 -21.33 19.53 -21.22
C ASP A 27 -21.11 20.82 -20.44
N ASP A 28 -20.86 20.73 -19.13
CA ASP A 28 -20.18 21.80 -18.43
C ASP A 28 -18.73 21.83 -18.91
N PRO A 29 -18.23 22.97 -19.41
CA PRO A 29 -16.85 23.07 -19.86
C PRO A 29 -15.92 22.73 -18.69
N LEU A 30 -15.00 21.79 -18.93
CA LEU A 30 -13.94 21.45 -17.97
C LEU A 30 -13.25 22.75 -17.52
N PRO A 31 -13.01 22.94 -16.20
CA PRO A 31 -12.23 24.07 -15.75
C PRO A 31 -10.87 24.09 -16.46
N PRO A 32 -10.38 25.28 -16.87
CA PRO A 32 -9.13 25.37 -17.59
C PRO A 32 -8.02 24.70 -16.78
N MET A 33 -7.23 23.86 -17.44
CA MET A 33 -6.05 23.25 -16.85
C MET A 33 -5.13 24.38 -16.36
N THR A 34 -4.80 24.38 -15.08
CA THR A 34 -3.83 25.30 -14.54
C THR A 34 -2.45 24.95 -15.09
N GLU A 35 -1.67 25.93 -15.50
CA GLU A 35 -0.28 25.71 -15.98
C GLU A 35 0.52 25.02 -14.87
N GLY A 36 1.30 23.96 -15.25
CA GLY A 36 2.21 23.26 -14.38
C GLY A 36 1.91 21.77 -14.19
N LYS A 37 2.88 21.08 -13.62
CA LYS A 37 2.79 19.63 -13.35
C LYS A 37 1.67 19.32 -12.35
N ALA A 38 1.08 18.14 -12.47
CA ALA A 38 0.09 17.66 -11.50
C ALA A 38 0.68 17.68 -10.07
N ASN A 39 -0.07 18.26 -9.12
CA ASN A 39 0.37 18.36 -7.72
C ASN A 39 0.12 17.08 -6.93
N MET A 40 -0.73 16.19 -7.45
CA MET A 40 -1.06 14.91 -6.85
C MET A 40 -1.29 13.87 -7.94
N ILE A 41 -0.92 12.64 -7.68
CA ILE A 41 -1.27 11.47 -8.48
C ILE A 41 -2.06 10.53 -7.57
N LEU A 42 -3.24 10.11 -8.03
CA LEU A 42 -4.08 9.14 -7.35
C LEU A 42 -4.05 7.80 -8.09
N ALA A 43 -3.89 6.72 -7.36
CA ALA A 43 -4.15 5.36 -7.83
C ALA A 43 -5.53 4.94 -7.31
N ILE A 44 -6.48 4.75 -8.22
CA ILE A 44 -7.89 4.49 -7.88
C ILE A 44 -8.27 3.09 -8.34
N ASP A 45 -8.85 2.29 -7.45
CA ASP A 45 -9.44 0.99 -7.75
C ASP A 45 -10.94 1.13 -7.93
N MET A 46 -11.46 0.62 -9.04
CA MET A 46 -12.88 0.66 -9.37
C MET A 46 -13.66 -0.55 -8.86
N ALA A 47 -13.02 -1.50 -8.18
CA ALA A 47 -13.73 -2.63 -7.57
C ALA A 47 -14.80 -2.15 -6.54
N PRO A 48 -15.94 -2.84 -6.44
CA PRO A 48 -16.29 -4.09 -7.12
C PRO A 48 -16.91 -3.94 -8.51
N GLN A 49 -17.09 -2.71 -9.01
CA GLN A 49 -17.81 -2.44 -10.27
C GLN A 49 -17.05 -2.95 -11.51
N ALA A 50 -15.71 -2.90 -11.46
CA ALA A 50 -14.86 -3.34 -12.55
C ALA A 50 -13.53 -3.90 -12.04
N SER A 51 -12.91 -4.81 -12.79
CA SER A 51 -11.56 -5.33 -12.50
C SER A 51 -10.49 -4.41 -13.08
N MET A 52 -10.65 -3.10 -12.88
CA MET A 52 -9.75 -2.07 -13.40
C MET A 52 -9.47 -1.01 -12.35
N GLY A 53 -8.38 -0.30 -12.53
CA GLY A 53 -7.98 0.88 -11.78
C GLY A 53 -7.54 2.00 -12.71
N TYR A 54 -7.26 3.14 -12.13
CA TYR A 54 -6.81 4.32 -12.85
C TYR A 54 -5.67 5.02 -12.12
N ILE A 55 -4.73 5.51 -12.90
CA ILE A 55 -3.71 6.47 -12.45
C ILE A 55 -4.15 7.85 -12.91
N VAL A 56 -4.50 8.70 -11.96
CA VAL A 56 -5.18 9.97 -12.21
C VAL A 56 -4.31 11.14 -11.76
N PRO A 57 -3.86 12.00 -12.68
CA PRO A 57 -3.20 13.25 -12.32
C PRO A 57 -4.23 14.28 -11.82
N VAL A 58 -3.91 14.95 -10.71
CA VAL A 58 -4.75 15.98 -10.09
C VAL A 58 -3.93 17.25 -9.89
N GLN A 59 -4.37 18.36 -10.49
CA GLN A 59 -3.69 19.66 -10.37
C GLN A 59 -4.17 20.48 -9.20
N ASN A 60 -5.45 20.37 -8.83
CA ASN A 60 -6.03 21.15 -7.78
C ASN A 60 -6.73 20.28 -6.74
N THR A 61 -6.44 20.48 -5.46
CA THR A 61 -7.02 19.79 -4.33
C THR A 61 -8.24 20.50 -3.73
N SER A 62 -8.71 21.58 -4.37
CA SER A 62 -9.90 22.31 -3.91
C SER A 62 -11.18 21.68 -4.45
N ASN A 63 -12.15 21.54 -3.57
CA ASN A 63 -13.50 21.00 -3.71
C ASN A 63 -13.98 20.65 -5.13
N GLY A 64 -14.15 19.36 -5.41
CA GLY A 64 -14.66 18.93 -6.71
C GLY A 64 -14.71 17.39 -6.85
N ASN A 65 -14.97 16.96 -8.06
CA ASN A 65 -14.87 15.55 -8.44
C ASN A 65 -13.57 15.33 -9.19
N VAL A 66 -12.95 14.15 -9.01
CA VAL A 66 -11.83 13.72 -9.82
C VAL A 66 -12.31 13.55 -11.27
N SER A 67 -11.59 14.17 -12.22
CA SER A 67 -11.79 13.93 -13.64
C SER A 67 -10.95 12.76 -14.12
N PHE A 68 -11.55 11.84 -14.86
CA PHE A 68 -10.85 10.71 -15.49
C PHE A 68 -10.41 10.99 -16.94
N THR A 69 -10.59 12.21 -17.44
CA THR A 69 -10.28 12.58 -18.85
C THR A 69 -8.79 12.31 -19.19
N ASN A 70 -7.87 12.60 -18.25
CA ASN A 70 -6.43 12.38 -18.42
C ASN A 70 -5.93 11.20 -17.58
N ALA A 71 -6.82 10.30 -17.18
CA ALA A 71 -6.47 9.11 -16.43
C ALA A 71 -5.91 8.02 -17.33
N HIS A 72 -5.01 7.20 -16.79
CA HIS A 72 -4.52 6.00 -17.45
C HIS A 72 -5.12 4.77 -16.80
N GLU A 73 -5.80 3.95 -17.60
CA GLU A 73 -6.33 2.67 -17.15
C GLU A 73 -5.20 1.68 -16.84
N VAL A 74 -5.33 1.00 -15.72
CA VAL A 74 -4.48 -0.09 -15.25
C VAL A 74 -5.37 -1.21 -14.69
N LYS A 75 -4.79 -2.30 -14.21
CA LYS A 75 -5.56 -3.31 -13.48
C LYS A 75 -5.99 -2.81 -12.11
N SER A 76 -6.93 -3.51 -11.47
CA SER A 76 -7.37 -3.20 -10.11
C SER A 76 -6.22 -3.25 -9.09
N THR A 77 -6.44 -2.65 -7.92
CA THR A 77 -5.46 -2.54 -6.83
C THR A 77 -4.11 -1.92 -7.21
N PRO A 78 -4.09 -0.78 -7.94
CA PRO A 78 -2.83 -0.14 -8.32
C PRO A 78 -2.18 0.57 -7.12
N PHE A 79 -0.83 0.49 -7.05
CA PHE A 79 -0.01 1.24 -6.09
C PHE A 79 1.03 2.08 -6.82
N LEU A 80 1.62 3.05 -6.13
CA LEU A 80 2.51 4.04 -6.73
C LEU A 80 3.92 3.96 -6.15
N ALA A 81 4.91 4.20 -7.02
CA ALA A 81 6.25 4.59 -6.63
C ALA A 81 6.67 5.77 -7.50
N THR A 82 7.59 6.61 -7.00
CA THR A 82 8.06 7.77 -7.74
C THR A 82 9.57 7.91 -7.72
N TYR A 83 10.10 8.50 -8.77
CA TYR A 83 11.50 8.89 -8.84
C TYR A 83 11.64 10.07 -9.80
N LYS A 84 12.05 11.23 -9.32
CA LYS A 84 12.05 12.48 -10.10
C LYS A 84 10.63 12.77 -10.66
N ASP A 85 10.51 12.96 -11.98
CA ASP A 85 9.24 13.12 -12.67
C ASP A 85 8.63 11.79 -13.17
N TRP A 86 9.21 10.66 -12.81
CA TRP A 86 8.66 9.36 -13.14
C TRP A 86 7.68 8.90 -12.06
N VAL A 87 6.54 8.44 -12.51
CA VAL A 87 5.52 7.79 -11.71
C VAL A 87 5.41 6.34 -12.17
N PHE A 88 5.51 5.42 -11.24
CA PHE A 88 5.33 4.00 -11.53
C PHE A 88 4.04 3.51 -10.90
N SER A 89 3.25 2.75 -11.66
CA SER A 89 2.13 1.99 -11.14
C SER A 89 2.52 0.54 -11.00
N ILE A 90 2.34 0.00 -9.80
CA ILE A 90 2.65 -1.37 -9.43
C ILE A 90 1.33 -2.12 -9.36
N GLY A 91 1.24 -3.28 -10.01
CA GLY A 91 -0.01 -4.03 -10.16
C GLY A 91 -0.53 -4.74 -8.91
N GLY A 92 0.20 -4.73 -7.80
CA GLY A 92 -0.22 -5.39 -6.57
C GLY A 92 -0.54 -6.87 -6.77
N ALA A 93 -1.69 -7.30 -6.28
CA ALA A 93 -2.16 -8.69 -6.41
C ALA A 93 -3.00 -8.96 -7.69
N ALA A 94 -3.13 -7.98 -8.58
CA ALA A 94 -3.99 -8.08 -9.77
C ALA A 94 -3.23 -8.01 -11.09
N ASP A 95 -1.98 -7.56 -11.10
CA ASP A 95 -1.16 -7.43 -12.29
C ASP A 95 0.32 -7.74 -11.99
N ALA A 96 0.95 -8.47 -12.88
CA ALA A 96 2.38 -8.77 -12.83
C ALA A 96 3.25 -7.62 -13.35
N ASN A 97 2.66 -6.53 -13.82
CA ASN A 97 3.38 -5.46 -14.47
C ASN A 97 3.65 -4.27 -13.55
N VAL A 98 4.76 -3.60 -13.83
CA VAL A 98 5.02 -2.23 -13.41
C VAL A 98 4.96 -1.35 -14.66
N TYR A 99 4.14 -0.31 -14.60
CA TYR A 99 3.98 0.68 -15.67
C TYR A 99 4.73 1.96 -15.29
N LYS A 100 5.41 2.58 -16.25
CA LYS A 100 6.08 3.87 -16.08
C LYS A 100 5.30 4.97 -16.77
N PHE A 101 5.12 6.09 -16.09
CA PHE A 101 4.57 7.33 -16.60
C PHE A 101 5.55 8.49 -16.36
N ILE A 102 5.51 9.49 -17.21
CA ILE A 102 6.23 10.75 -17.05
C ILE A 102 5.21 11.83 -16.68
N ARG A 103 5.49 12.60 -15.63
CA ARG A 103 4.72 13.74 -15.21
C ARG A 103 5.07 14.97 -16.03
N ASN A 104 4.17 15.41 -16.90
CA ASN A 104 4.38 16.49 -17.86
C ASN A 104 4.11 17.88 -17.27
N ASP A 105 4.67 18.90 -17.87
CA ASP A 105 4.52 20.31 -17.44
C ASP A 105 3.08 20.85 -17.65
N ASP A 106 2.28 20.19 -18.48
CA ASP A 106 0.86 20.52 -18.71
C ASP A 106 -0.10 19.83 -17.73
N GLY A 107 0.43 19.16 -16.70
CA GLY A 107 -0.34 18.46 -15.69
C GLY A 107 -0.84 17.07 -16.09
N THR A 108 -0.50 16.57 -17.27
CA THR A 108 -0.83 15.23 -17.71
C THR A 108 0.25 14.20 -17.35
N LEU A 109 -0.05 12.93 -17.59
CA LEU A 109 0.91 11.83 -17.56
C LEU A 109 1.10 11.27 -18.97
N THR A 110 2.31 10.88 -19.33
CA THR A 110 2.58 10.11 -20.55
C THR A 110 3.07 8.73 -20.19
N LYS A 111 2.42 7.66 -20.69
CA LYS A 111 2.90 6.29 -20.51
C LYS A 111 4.22 6.12 -21.24
N ALA A 112 5.29 5.74 -20.54
CA ALA A 112 6.66 5.70 -21.02
C ALA A 112 7.29 4.30 -21.02
N GLY A 113 6.53 3.27 -20.67
CA GLY A 113 6.99 1.89 -20.70
C GLY A 113 6.32 1.01 -19.67
N GLN A 114 6.70 -0.26 -19.70
CA GLN A 114 6.27 -1.24 -18.71
C GLN A 114 7.25 -2.42 -18.66
N ILE A 115 7.24 -3.13 -17.53
CA ILE A 115 8.00 -4.38 -17.36
C ILE A 115 7.12 -5.40 -16.66
N GLN A 116 7.14 -6.65 -17.13
CA GLN A 116 6.55 -7.77 -16.42
C GLN A 116 7.52 -8.25 -15.33
N VAL A 117 7.09 -8.21 -14.09
CA VAL A 117 7.89 -8.56 -12.90
C VAL A 117 7.76 -10.05 -12.58
N ASP A 118 6.53 -10.52 -12.32
CA ASP A 118 6.25 -11.93 -12.06
C ASP A 118 5.72 -12.62 -13.33
N ARG A 119 6.25 -13.79 -13.67
CA ARG A 119 5.84 -14.57 -14.85
C ARG A 119 4.96 -15.76 -14.48
N MET A 120 4.84 -16.06 -13.19
CA MET A 120 4.08 -17.21 -12.69
C MET A 120 2.69 -16.82 -12.19
N ALA A 121 2.52 -15.58 -11.76
CA ALA A 121 1.25 -15.07 -11.23
C ALA A 121 1.01 -13.62 -11.63
N PRO A 122 -0.25 -13.15 -11.69
CA PRO A 122 -0.56 -11.74 -11.90
C PRO A 122 -0.30 -10.93 -10.61
N MET A 123 0.96 -10.86 -10.19
CA MET A 123 1.36 -10.22 -8.95
C MET A 123 2.70 -9.50 -9.08
N ALA A 124 2.75 -8.23 -8.70
CA ALA A 124 3.96 -7.47 -8.46
C ALA A 124 3.91 -6.95 -7.01
N GLY A 125 4.89 -7.32 -6.19
CA GLY A 125 4.82 -7.00 -4.76
C GLY A 125 5.06 -5.53 -4.47
N ASN A 126 6.26 -5.06 -4.78
CA ASN A 126 6.70 -3.68 -4.58
C ASN A 126 7.85 -3.35 -5.53
N MET A 127 8.23 -2.07 -5.62
CA MET A 127 9.41 -1.64 -6.37
C MET A 127 10.15 -0.50 -5.67
N LEU A 128 11.42 -0.35 -6.03
CA LEU A 128 12.29 0.73 -5.55
C LEU A 128 13.25 1.15 -6.68
N VAL A 129 13.36 2.45 -6.94
CA VAL A 129 14.36 2.99 -7.86
C VAL A 129 15.61 3.38 -7.07
N VAL A 130 16.77 2.83 -7.46
CA VAL A 130 18.06 3.16 -6.87
C VAL A 130 18.67 4.40 -7.54
N ASN A 131 18.63 4.41 -8.89
CA ASN A 131 19.12 5.51 -9.73
C ASN A 131 18.55 5.39 -11.15
N ASP A 132 19.00 6.23 -12.08
CA ASP A 132 18.47 6.29 -13.46
C ASP A 132 18.64 4.98 -14.25
N THR A 133 19.52 4.07 -13.83
CA THR A 133 19.83 2.82 -14.55
C THR A 133 19.57 1.56 -13.74
N LYS A 134 19.17 1.68 -12.47
CA LYS A 134 18.94 0.53 -11.59
C LYS A 134 17.69 0.72 -10.73
N ALA A 135 16.83 -0.26 -10.78
CA ALA A 135 15.66 -0.41 -9.93
C ALA A 135 15.45 -1.89 -9.57
N TYR A 136 14.74 -2.12 -8.47
CA TYR A 136 14.31 -3.44 -8.03
C TYR A 136 12.79 -3.53 -8.03
N ALA A 137 12.27 -4.73 -8.34
CA ALA A 137 10.87 -5.06 -8.15
C ALA A 137 10.73 -6.49 -7.63
N THR A 138 9.80 -6.74 -6.72
CA THR A 138 9.61 -8.08 -6.15
C THR A 138 8.59 -8.88 -6.92
N ALA A 139 8.95 -10.15 -7.22
CA ALA A 139 8.11 -11.19 -7.79
C ALA A 139 7.83 -12.25 -6.70
N PRO A 140 6.77 -12.08 -5.89
CA PRO A 140 6.56 -12.89 -4.70
C PRO A 140 6.36 -14.38 -5.00
N ILE A 141 5.70 -14.73 -6.09
CA ILE A 141 5.37 -16.11 -6.43
C ILE A 141 6.55 -16.81 -7.12
N GLU A 142 7.32 -16.08 -7.94
CA GLU A 142 8.58 -16.59 -8.49
C GLU A 142 9.70 -16.67 -7.44
N ASN A 143 9.53 -16.10 -6.25
CA ASN A 143 10.56 -15.96 -5.22
C ASN A 143 11.81 -15.23 -5.73
N LYS A 144 11.61 -14.14 -6.48
CA LYS A 144 12.69 -13.36 -7.10
C LYS A 144 12.57 -11.89 -6.80
N ILE A 145 13.72 -11.21 -6.87
CA ILE A 145 13.80 -9.77 -7.00
C ILE A 145 14.31 -9.49 -8.41
N VAL A 146 13.50 -8.83 -9.21
CA VAL A 146 13.84 -8.42 -10.57
C VAL A 146 14.67 -7.15 -10.50
N ILE A 147 15.79 -7.12 -11.22
CA ILE A 147 16.62 -5.94 -11.41
C ILE A 147 16.33 -5.42 -12.83
N PHE A 148 16.07 -4.12 -12.93
CA PHE A 148 15.76 -3.53 -14.23
C PHE A 148 16.30 -2.10 -14.34
N ASN A 149 16.44 -1.63 -15.57
CA ASN A 149 16.77 -0.25 -15.87
C ASN A 149 15.46 0.58 -15.92
N PRO A 150 15.20 1.49 -14.98
CA PRO A 150 13.96 2.27 -14.95
C PRO A 150 13.86 3.32 -16.05
N THR A 151 14.97 3.66 -16.75
CA THR A 151 14.94 4.53 -17.93
C THR A 151 14.35 3.79 -19.13
N THR A 152 14.81 2.56 -19.42
CA THR A 152 14.39 1.78 -20.60
C THR A 152 13.25 0.80 -20.31
N MET A 153 12.95 0.52 -19.01
CA MET A 153 12.03 -0.50 -18.55
C MET A 153 12.43 -1.93 -18.97
N GLU A 154 13.72 -2.18 -19.12
CA GLU A 154 14.28 -3.47 -19.50
C GLU A 154 14.86 -4.19 -18.29
N ARG A 155 14.57 -5.49 -18.16
CA ARG A 155 15.16 -6.36 -17.14
C ARG A 155 16.66 -6.49 -17.42
N THR A 156 17.49 -6.22 -16.39
CA THR A 156 18.96 -6.30 -16.45
C THR A 156 19.51 -7.47 -15.63
N GLY A 157 18.71 -8.03 -14.71
CA GLY A 157 19.13 -9.14 -13.87
C GLY A 157 18.01 -9.60 -12.94
N GLU A 158 18.35 -10.53 -12.08
CA GLU A 158 17.46 -11.00 -11.02
C GLU A 158 18.27 -11.57 -9.83
N ILE A 159 17.67 -11.52 -8.64
CA ILE A 159 18.15 -12.21 -7.44
C ILE A 159 17.19 -13.37 -7.19
N ASP A 160 17.64 -14.59 -7.38
CA ASP A 160 16.86 -15.79 -7.10
C ASP A 160 16.92 -16.12 -5.60
N LEU A 161 15.76 -16.22 -4.97
CA LEU A 161 15.60 -16.49 -3.55
C LEU A 161 14.94 -17.84 -3.28
N ALA A 162 14.72 -18.68 -4.29
CA ALA A 162 14.12 -20.01 -4.15
C ALA A 162 15.09 -20.99 -3.46
N ASP A 163 15.38 -20.72 -2.18
CA ASP A 163 16.35 -21.46 -1.36
C ASP A 163 15.83 -21.54 0.08
N SER A 164 15.96 -22.71 0.70
CA SER A 164 15.53 -22.96 2.09
C SER A 164 16.21 -22.06 3.13
N ARG A 165 17.38 -21.51 2.82
CA ARG A 165 18.06 -20.54 3.68
C ARG A 165 17.23 -19.27 3.89
N TRP A 166 16.47 -18.88 2.88
CA TRP A 166 15.65 -17.64 2.90
C TRP A 166 14.20 -17.94 3.29
N GLY A 167 13.69 -19.13 3.04
CA GLY A 167 12.38 -19.58 3.50
C GLY A 167 12.27 -19.66 5.02
N ALA A 168 11.05 -19.76 5.54
CA ALA A 168 10.79 -20.17 6.91
C ALA A 168 11.12 -21.67 7.07
N GLU A 169 11.12 -22.17 8.31
CA GLU A 169 11.35 -23.58 8.58
C GLU A 169 10.39 -24.47 7.77
N GLY A 170 10.97 -25.41 7.05
CA GLY A 170 10.22 -26.32 6.18
C GLY A 170 9.75 -25.73 4.84
N SER A 171 10.18 -24.53 4.48
CA SER A 171 9.83 -23.87 3.22
C SER A 171 11.07 -23.44 2.42
N ASN A 172 10.95 -23.42 1.10
CA ASN A 172 11.92 -22.82 0.17
C ASN A 172 11.32 -21.61 -0.58
N THR A 173 10.16 -21.12 -0.12
CA THR A 173 9.42 -20.02 -0.76
C THR A 173 9.39 -18.79 0.16
N PRO A 174 10.40 -17.91 0.10
CA PRO A 174 10.47 -16.72 0.95
C PRO A 174 9.43 -15.66 0.62
N ASN A 175 8.95 -15.61 -0.63
CA ASN A 175 7.97 -14.64 -1.12
C ASN A 175 8.39 -13.19 -0.82
N PRO A 176 9.35 -12.61 -1.54
CA PRO A 176 9.77 -11.22 -1.34
C PRO A 176 8.63 -10.26 -1.65
N ILE A 177 8.35 -9.30 -0.76
CA ILE A 177 7.25 -8.35 -0.90
C ILE A 177 7.75 -6.92 -0.88
N GLY A 178 8.04 -6.36 0.29
CA GLY A 178 8.42 -4.97 0.45
C GLY A 178 9.92 -4.74 0.27
N LEU A 179 10.28 -3.55 -0.19
CA LEU A 179 11.66 -3.14 -0.45
C LEU A 179 11.96 -1.81 0.24
N PHE A 180 13.15 -1.70 0.83
CA PHE A 180 13.70 -0.43 1.29
C PHE A 180 15.22 -0.43 1.15
N LEU A 181 15.79 0.68 0.67
CA LEU A 181 17.24 0.83 0.56
C LEU A 181 17.75 1.81 1.63
N ARG A 182 18.68 1.34 2.48
CA ARG A 182 19.39 2.15 3.46
C ARG A 182 20.87 1.77 3.46
N ASP A 183 21.76 2.74 3.30
CA ASP A 183 23.21 2.57 3.39
C ASP A 183 23.76 1.42 2.50
N ASN A 184 23.32 1.36 1.25
CA ASN A 184 23.63 0.30 0.28
C ASN A 184 23.16 -1.11 0.66
N ILE A 185 22.35 -1.25 1.69
CA ILE A 185 21.66 -2.49 2.03
C ILE A 185 20.21 -2.39 1.59
N LEU A 186 19.79 -3.33 0.74
CA LEU A 186 18.40 -3.51 0.37
C LEU A 186 17.74 -4.43 1.41
N TYR A 187 16.81 -3.89 2.17
CA TYR A 187 15.95 -4.62 3.11
C TYR A 187 14.74 -5.13 2.36
N VAL A 188 14.50 -6.44 2.46
CA VAL A 188 13.42 -7.12 1.73
C VAL A 188 12.52 -7.80 2.74
N GLY A 189 11.27 -7.32 2.86
CA GLY A 189 10.25 -8.01 3.64
C GLY A 189 9.84 -9.31 2.96
N LEU A 190 9.84 -10.41 3.70
CA LEU A 190 9.50 -11.74 3.20
C LEU A 190 8.12 -12.16 3.71
N GLY A 191 7.20 -12.47 2.79
CA GLY A 191 5.84 -12.90 3.12
C GLY A 191 5.79 -14.26 3.79
N GLN A 192 6.71 -15.16 3.43
CA GLN A 192 6.75 -16.54 3.99
C GLN A 192 5.36 -17.21 3.96
N PHE A 193 4.67 -17.14 2.81
CA PHE A 193 3.30 -17.63 2.70
C PHE A 193 3.23 -19.16 2.95
N ASP A 194 2.34 -19.54 3.82
CA ASP A 194 1.91 -20.92 3.99
C ASP A 194 0.75 -21.22 3.02
N ASN A 195 -0.25 -20.36 3.05
CA ASN A 195 -1.34 -20.30 2.08
C ASN A 195 -1.88 -18.88 2.12
N MET A 196 -1.51 -18.03 1.15
CA MET A 196 -1.89 -16.62 1.15
C MET A 196 -3.38 -16.42 1.46
N PRO A 197 -3.77 -15.57 2.41
CA PRO A 197 -2.95 -14.56 3.11
C PRO A 197 -2.25 -15.04 4.40
N ILE A 198 -2.20 -16.31 4.68
CA ILE A 198 -1.58 -16.85 5.89
C ILE A 198 -0.07 -16.96 5.69
N CYS A 199 0.69 -16.35 6.60
CA CYS A 199 2.14 -16.37 6.64
C CYS A 199 2.65 -17.25 7.77
N LYS A 200 3.88 -17.75 7.66
CA LYS A 200 4.59 -18.36 8.79
C LYS A 200 4.81 -17.28 9.88
N LYS A 201 4.84 -17.74 11.13
CA LYS A 201 5.06 -16.84 12.29
C LYS A 201 6.39 -16.11 12.19
N GLY A 202 6.39 -14.84 12.57
CA GLY A 202 7.55 -13.96 12.62
C GLY A 202 7.58 -12.94 11.49
N ALA A 203 8.30 -11.86 11.74
CA ALA A 203 8.66 -10.85 10.74
C ALA A 203 10.01 -11.22 10.15
N HIS A 204 10.03 -11.69 8.92
CA HIS A 204 11.23 -12.13 8.21
C HIS A 204 11.71 -11.02 7.28
N VAL A 205 12.96 -10.59 7.40
CA VAL A 205 13.57 -9.59 6.52
C VAL A 205 14.90 -10.13 5.99
N LEU A 206 15.07 -10.11 4.68
CA LEU A 206 16.32 -10.43 4.00
C LEU A 206 17.11 -9.13 3.77
N LEU A 207 18.38 -9.15 4.04
CA LEU A 207 19.34 -8.10 3.72
C LEU A 207 20.12 -8.50 2.47
N VAL A 208 20.19 -7.59 1.50
CA VAL A 208 20.92 -7.77 0.24
C VAL A 208 21.90 -6.62 0.08
N ASP A 209 23.14 -6.90 -0.30
CA ASP A 209 24.09 -5.88 -0.72
C ASP A 209 23.66 -5.31 -2.07
N ALA A 210 23.22 -4.06 -2.09
CA ALA A 210 22.73 -3.41 -3.30
C ALA A 210 23.82 -3.05 -4.32
N THR A 211 25.12 -3.16 -3.94
CA THR A 211 26.24 -2.95 -4.85
C THR A 211 26.52 -4.22 -5.67
N THR A 212 26.43 -5.39 -5.03
CA THR A 212 26.75 -6.69 -5.65
C THR A 212 25.53 -7.52 -6.01
N ASP A 213 24.33 -7.10 -5.58
CA ASP A 213 23.05 -7.80 -5.71
C ASP A 213 23.06 -9.20 -5.05
N LYS A 214 23.82 -9.36 -3.97
CA LYS A 214 23.94 -10.64 -3.27
C LYS A 214 23.26 -10.61 -1.91
N PRO A 215 22.44 -11.65 -1.58
CA PRO A 215 21.92 -11.82 -0.25
C PRO A 215 23.03 -11.92 0.81
N ILE A 216 22.88 -11.18 1.91
CA ILE A 216 23.82 -11.13 3.03
C ILE A 216 23.37 -12.09 4.14
N LYS A 217 22.19 -11.81 4.71
CA LYS A 217 21.59 -12.58 5.80
C LYS A 217 20.08 -12.38 5.86
N LYS A 218 19.37 -13.32 6.48
CA LYS A 218 17.97 -13.16 6.89
C LYS A 218 17.92 -12.93 8.40
N ILE A 219 17.12 -11.96 8.83
CA ILE A 219 16.82 -11.69 10.23
C ILE A 219 15.34 -11.97 10.50
N VAL A 220 15.02 -12.37 11.73
CA VAL A 220 13.65 -12.72 12.13
C VAL A 220 13.33 -12.15 13.50
N ASP A 221 12.13 -11.62 13.68
CA ASP A 221 11.58 -11.23 14.97
C ASP A 221 10.19 -11.84 15.14
N TYR A 222 9.96 -12.53 16.26
CA TYR A 222 8.72 -13.25 16.54
C TYR A 222 7.71 -12.47 17.37
N ARG A 223 8.00 -11.22 17.75
CA ARG A 223 7.05 -10.35 18.47
C ARG A 223 5.90 -9.89 17.59
N LEU A 224 6.16 -9.74 16.28
CA LEU A 224 5.16 -9.47 15.25
C LEU A 224 5.33 -10.47 14.10
N SER A 225 4.38 -10.49 13.16
CA SER A 225 4.39 -11.45 12.06
C SER A 225 4.09 -10.82 10.71
N ALA A 226 4.62 -11.45 9.66
CA ALA A 226 4.39 -11.09 8.25
C ALA A 226 4.91 -9.68 7.92
N ALA A 227 6.21 -9.58 7.66
CA ALA A 227 6.88 -8.32 7.32
C ALA A 227 6.42 -7.81 5.96
N THR A 228 5.93 -6.58 5.93
CA THR A 228 5.45 -5.80 4.77
C THR A 228 4.24 -6.40 4.04
N VAL A 229 3.46 -5.56 3.37
CA VAL A 229 2.25 -5.92 2.61
C VAL A 229 2.50 -5.64 1.12
N ILE A 230 1.84 -6.40 0.26
CA ILE A 230 1.87 -6.18 -1.19
C ILE A 230 1.31 -4.79 -1.49
N GLY A 231 2.12 -3.97 -2.14
CA GLY A 231 1.77 -2.62 -2.60
C GLY A 231 1.69 -1.55 -1.51
N VAL A 232 1.23 -1.88 -0.32
CA VAL A 232 1.08 -0.94 0.82
C VAL A 232 2.02 -1.30 1.97
N GLY A 233 2.09 -0.45 2.99
CA GLY A 233 2.85 -0.71 4.20
C GLY A 233 4.35 -0.70 3.95
N ALA A 234 4.82 0.22 3.13
CA ALA A 234 6.24 0.38 2.84
C ALA A 234 7.04 0.65 4.11
N MET A 235 8.22 0.06 4.17
CA MET A 235 9.22 0.42 5.18
C MET A 235 9.56 1.91 5.06
N PHE A 236 9.93 2.53 6.17
CA PHE A 236 10.33 3.93 6.19
C PHE A 236 11.40 4.18 7.26
N VAL A 237 12.09 5.30 7.16
CA VAL A 237 13.04 5.78 8.18
C VAL A 237 12.52 7.03 8.85
N ASP A 238 12.92 7.22 10.11
CA ASP A 238 12.73 8.48 10.83
C ASP A 238 13.92 9.43 10.64
N GLU A 239 13.91 10.57 11.35
CA GLU A 239 14.95 11.60 11.28
C GLU A 239 16.31 11.13 11.83
N LYS A 240 16.35 10.01 12.58
CA LYS A 240 17.56 9.38 13.09
C LYS A 240 18.11 8.32 12.14
N ASN A 241 17.43 8.11 10.98
CA ASN A 241 17.68 7.02 10.05
C ASN A 241 17.43 5.63 10.65
N ASP A 242 16.62 5.53 11.72
CA ASP A 242 16.10 4.27 12.22
C ASP A 242 15.06 3.72 11.21
N LEU A 243 15.22 2.46 10.79
CA LEU A 243 14.33 1.82 9.82
C LEU A 243 13.19 1.10 10.53
N TYR A 244 11.97 1.39 10.12
CA TYR A 244 10.74 0.77 10.63
C TYR A 244 10.16 -0.22 9.63
N ILE A 245 9.83 -1.42 10.14
CA ILE A 245 9.32 -2.54 9.37
C ILE A 245 7.85 -2.77 9.76
N PRO A 246 6.88 -2.43 8.90
CA PRO A 246 5.49 -2.76 9.13
C PRO A 246 5.25 -4.27 9.08
N CYS A 247 4.41 -4.77 9.99
CA CYS A 247 3.99 -6.16 10.07
C CYS A 247 2.46 -6.24 10.09
N TRP A 248 1.86 -7.11 9.29
CA TRP A 248 0.40 -7.14 9.07
C TRP A 248 -0.32 -8.37 9.66
N GLY A 249 0.42 -9.30 10.30
CA GLY A 249 -0.14 -10.35 11.16
C GLY A 249 -1.13 -11.29 10.48
N SER A 250 -0.95 -11.62 9.19
CA SER A 250 -1.85 -12.52 8.44
C SER A 250 -3.33 -12.12 8.52
N TYR A 251 -3.64 -10.81 8.46
CA TYR A 251 -5.00 -10.24 8.63
C TYR A 251 -5.69 -10.62 9.96
N GLY A 252 -4.92 -11.02 10.99
CA GLY A 252 -5.46 -11.49 12.25
C GLY A 252 -6.21 -12.83 12.17
N TYR A 253 -6.05 -13.59 11.09
CA TYR A 253 -6.65 -14.92 10.94
C TYR A 253 -5.94 -16.00 11.77
N VAL A 254 -4.70 -15.74 12.16
CA VAL A 254 -3.90 -16.66 12.95
C VAL A 254 -3.72 -16.09 14.35
N PRO A 255 -4.16 -16.80 15.40
CA PRO A 255 -3.88 -16.41 16.78
C PRO A 255 -2.37 -16.18 17.01
N ASP A 256 -2.02 -15.20 17.83
CA ASP A 256 -0.64 -14.85 18.19
C ASP A 256 0.24 -14.36 17.00
N GLN A 257 -0.35 -13.98 15.88
CA GLN A 257 0.30 -13.25 14.82
C GLN A 257 -0.18 -11.79 14.84
N TYR A 258 0.61 -10.93 15.45
CA TYR A 258 0.26 -9.54 15.70
C TYR A 258 0.74 -8.60 14.61
N CYS A 259 0.00 -7.48 14.41
CA CYS A 259 0.38 -6.36 13.55
C CYS A 259 1.08 -5.26 14.32
N GLY A 260 1.89 -4.49 13.62
CA GLY A 260 2.56 -3.33 14.21
C GLY A 260 3.84 -2.97 13.48
N LEU A 261 4.76 -2.34 14.22
CA LEU A 261 6.04 -1.87 13.71
C LEU A 261 7.18 -2.42 14.55
N LEU A 262 8.16 -2.99 13.87
CA LEU A 262 9.49 -3.30 14.42
C LEU A 262 10.50 -2.26 13.94
N ARG A 263 11.65 -2.15 14.60
CA ARG A 263 12.69 -1.19 14.27
C ARG A 263 14.04 -1.87 14.08
N ILE A 264 14.85 -1.31 13.17
CA ILE A 264 16.28 -1.57 13.03
C ILE A 264 16.98 -0.22 13.19
N LYS A 265 17.77 -0.05 14.25
CA LYS A 265 18.46 1.21 14.52
C LYS A 265 19.42 1.60 13.41
N ASN A 266 19.67 2.89 13.30
CA ASN A 266 20.70 3.42 12.41
C ASN A 266 22.06 2.77 12.70
N GLY A 267 22.76 2.36 11.63
CA GLY A 267 24.04 1.65 11.74
C GLY A 267 23.94 0.17 12.15
N GLU A 268 22.74 -0.33 12.51
CA GLU A 268 22.51 -1.73 12.85
C GLU A 268 21.82 -2.49 11.68
N THR A 269 21.96 -3.83 11.72
CA THR A 269 21.40 -4.72 10.71
C THR A 269 20.54 -5.84 11.32
N ASP A 270 20.21 -5.75 12.60
CA ASP A 270 19.33 -6.66 13.32
C ASP A 270 18.20 -5.88 13.98
N PHE A 271 17.10 -6.57 14.28
CA PHE A 271 15.96 -5.95 14.94
C PHE A 271 16.34 -5.43 16.34
N ASP A 272 15.89 -4.22 16.64
CA ASP A 272 15.98 -3.64 17.97
C ASP A 272 15.08 -4.39 18.96
N LYS A 273 15.68 -5.02 19.95
CA LYS A 273 14.98 -5.82 20.96
C LYS A 273 14.12 -4.97 21.91
N ASP A 274 14.45 -3.69 22.05
CA ASP A 274 13.79 -2.76 22.96
C ASP A 274 12.61 -2.03 22.33
N TYR A 275 12.38 -2.17 21.01
CA TYR A 275 11.28 -1.52 20.29
C TYR A 275 10.36 -2.53 19.65
N CYS A 276 9.07 -2.42 19.98
CA CYS A 276 7.95 -3.12 19.31
C CYS A 276 6.67 -2.31 19.53
N PHE A 277 6.15 -1.71 18.46
CA PHE A 277 4.85 -1.05 18.53
C PHE A 277 3.77 -2.03 18.08
N ASN A 278 3.33 -2.91 18.99
CA ASN A 278 2.24 -3.83 18.74
C ASN A 278 0.91 -3.08 18.73
N LEU A 279 0.15 -3.18 17.62
CA LEU A 279 -1.10 -2.44 17.38
C LEU A 279 -2.35 -3.29 17.63
N THR A 280 -2.24 -4.61 17.60
CA THR A 280 -3.38 -5.52 17.69
C THR A 280 -3.50 -6.24 19.04
N ASP A 281 -2.39 -6.48 19.74
CA ASP A 281 -2.41 -7.01 21.10
C ASP A 281 -2.45 -5.89 22.14
N ARG A 282 -3.46 -5.03 22.03
CA ARG A 282 -3.71 -3.92 22.97
C ARG A 282 -5.16 -3.46 22.90
N THR A 283 -5.56 -2.62 23.89
CA THR A 283 -6.86 -1.97 23.87
C THR A 283 -6.75 -0.55 23.37
N TRP A 284 -7.66 -0.14 22.49
CA TRP A 284 -7.75 1.18 21.93
C TRP A 284 -8.95 1.93 22.44
N THR A 285 -8.75 3.09 23.08
CA THR A 285 -9.84 3.99 23.47
C THR A 285 -10.49 4.60 22.23
N GLY A 286 -11.83 4.68 22.21
CA GLY A 286 -12.57 5.21 21.06
C GLY A 286 -12.83 4.22 19.93
N VAL A 287 -12.33 2.98 20.04
CA VAL A 287 -12.61 1.87 19.11
C VAL A 287 -13.71 1.00 19.68
N GLU A 288 -14.72 0.67 18.90
CA GLU A 288 -15.79 -0.26 19.30
C GLU A 288 -15.20 -1.63 19.65
N GLY A 289 -15.55 -2.16 20.84
CA GLY A 289 -14.94 -3.37 21.37
C GLY A 289 -13.45 -3.25 21.74
N GLY A 290 -12.85 -2.08 21.57
CA GLY A 290 -11.47 -1.77 21.96
C GLY A 290 -10.37 -2.52 21.23
N LYS A 291 -10.66 -3.24 20.15
CA LYS A 291 -9.70 -4.12 19.46
C LYS A 291 -9.58 -3.81 17.97
N LEU A 292 -8.35 -3.92 17.47
CA LEU A 292 -8.05 -3.99 16.05
C LEU A 292 -7.66 -5.41 15.67
N GLN A 293 -8.10 -5.87 14.51
CA GLN A 293 -7.75 -7.18 13.99
C GLN A 293 -6.46 -7.13 13.19
N TYR A 294 -6.29 -6.09 12.34
CA TYR A 294 -5.07 -5.85 11.60
C TYR A 294 -4.92 -4.38 11.21
N VAL A 295 -3.72 -4.04 10.74
CA VAL A 295 -3.34 -2.75 10.15
C VAL A 295 -2.52 -3.03 8.92
N LEU A 296 -2.87 -2.46 7.76
CA LEU A 296 -2.18 -2.69 6.49
C LEU A 296 -1.35 -1.52 6.02
N SER A 297 -1.83 -0.30 6.23
CA SER A 297 -1.28 0.92 5.66
C SER A 297 -0.73 1.80 6.76
N TYR A 298 0.46 2.34 6.53
CA TYR A 298 1.17 3.22 7.45
C TYR A 298 1.72 4.40 6.68
N HIS A 299 1.62 5.60 7.25
CA HIS A 299 2.22 6.80 6.70
C HIS A 299 2.94 7.58 7.79
N TYR A 300 4.25 7.69 7.67
CA TYR A 300 5.09 8.50 8.55
C TYR A 300 5.16 9.93 8.03
N ALA A 301 4.75 10.90 8.85
CA ALA A 301 4.69 12.31 8.48
C ALA A 301 5.77 13.17 9.17
N GLY A 302 6.81 12.52 9.71
CA GLY A 302 7.93 13.19 10.38
C GLY A 302 7.68 13.45 11.87
N ASN A 303 8.75 13.71 12.62
CA ASN A 303 8.73 14.06 14.06
C ASN A 303 7.97 13.06 14.94
N GLY A 304 8.04 11.78 14.60
CA GLY A 304 7.35 10.71 15.32
C GLY A 304 5.85 10.61 15.01
N GLU A 305 5.28 11.44 14.13
CA GLU A 305 3.89 11.33 13.73
C GLU A 305 3.69 10.22 12.70
N LEU A 306 2.85 9.27 13.06
CA LEU A 306 2.45 8.12 12.22
C LEU A 306 0.93 8.13 12.04
N TYR A 307 0.47 7.81 10.84
CA TYR A 307 -0.94 7.65 10.52
C TYR A 307 -1.19 6.27 9.95
N PHE A 308 -2.34 5.66 10.27
CA PHE A 308 -2.71 4.33 9.76
C PHE A 308 -4.21 4.10 9.78
N PHE A 309 -4.65 3.06 9.07
CA PHE A 309 -6.00 2.51 9.18
C PHE A 309 -5.98 1.24 10.02
N GLY A 310 -6.89 1.14 11.00
CA GLY A 310 -7.06 -0.03 11.83
C GLY A 310 -8.41 -0.69 11.58
N TYR A 311 -8.39 -1.98 11.23
CA TYR A 311 -9.58 -2.79 10.99
C TYR A 311 -10.20 -3.22 12.31
N CYS A 312 -11.46 -2.83 12.54
CA CYS A 312 -12.21 -3.15 13.75
C CYS A 312 -13.18 -4.31 13.49
N PRO A 313 -12.99 -5.47 14.14
CA PRO A 313 -13.84 -6.65 13.92
C PRO A 313 -15.27 -6.49 14.43
N ALA A 314 -15.56 -5.51 15.30
CA ALA A 314 -16.91 -5.25 15.82
C ALA A 314 -17.92 -4.83 14.72
N PHE A 315 -17.44 -4.42 13.56
CA PHE A 315 -18.27 -3.99 12.42
C PHE A 315 -18.32 -4.99 11.27
N ILE A 316 -17.86 -6.21 11.49
CA ILE A 316 -18.02 -7.29 10.51
C ILE A 316 -19.49 -7.68 10.45
N GLY A 317 -20.06 -7.72 9.24
CA GLY A 317 -21.44 -8.15 9.03
C GLY A 317 -21.68 -9.61 9.44
N ALA A 318 -22.95 -9.99 9.64
CA ALA A 318 -23.32 -11.33 10.05
C ALA A 318 -22.93 -12.44 9.07
N SER A 319 -22.72 -12.08 7.80
CA SER A 319 -22.27 -12.99 6.72
C SER A 319 -20.77 -13.26 6.72
N GLY A 320 -20.01 -12.62 7.60
CA GLY A 320 -18.54 -12.60 7.61
C GLY A 320 -17.98 -11.31 6.99
N PRO A 321 -16.64 -11.18 6.90
CA PRO A 321 -16.02 -9.95 6.44
C PRO A 321 -16.36 -9.62 4.99
N ASP A 322 -16.87 -8.42 4.75
CA ASP A 322 -16.99 -7.78 3.44
C ASP A 322 -16.09 -6.55 3.42
N TYR A 323 -14.87 -6.71 2.91
CA TYR A 323 -13.86 -5.65 2.94
C TYR A 323 -14.21 -4.43 2.06
N ILE A 324 -15.14 -4.59 1.14
CA ILE A 324 -15.57 -3.56 0.18
C ILE A 324 -16.74 -2.75 0.74
N ASN A 325 -17.76 -3.44 1.25
CA ASN A 325 -19.00 -2.81 1.64
C ASN A 325 -19.04 -2.44 3.13
N ASP A 326 -18.49 -3.27 4.04
CA ASP A 326 -18.47 -2.99 5.48
C ASP A 326 -17.55 -1.80 5.81
N LYS A 327 -18.02 -0.88 6.65
CA LYS A 327 -17.21 0.26 7.11
C LYS A 327 -16.53 -0.10 8.45
N THR A 328 -15.48 -0.89 8.31
CA THR A 328 -14.76 -1.51 9.42
C THR A 328 -13.57 -0.73 9.92
N ASN A 329 -12.98 0.16 9.08
CA ASN A 329 -11.73 0.82 9.42
C ASN A 329 -11.94 2.17 10.10
N TYR A 330 -11.19 2.38 11.17
CA TYR A 330 -10.89 3.70 11.74
C TYR A 330 -9.58 4.25 11.19
N ALA A 331 -9.49 5.57 11.09
CA ALA A 331 -8.23 6.27 10.86
C ALA A 331 -7.59 6.68 12.19
N PHE A 332 -6.28 6.52 12.30
CA PHE A 332 -5.52 6.80 13.51
C PHE A 332 -4.40 7.80 13.27
N LYS A 333 -4.11 8.57 14.33
CA LYS A 333 -2.84 9.25 14.55
C LYS A 333 -2.10 8.56 15.68
N ALA A 334 -0.80 8.34 15.53
CA ALA A 334 0.02 7.71 16.55
C ALA A 334 1.36 8.45 16.74
N ASN A 335 1.98 8.23 17.88
CA ASN A 335 3.35 8.61 18.14
C ASN A 335 4.25 7.38 18.07
N LEU A 336 5.15 7.38 17.10
CA LEU A 336 6.06 6.28 16.79
C LEU A 336 7.02 5.99 17.95
N TYR A 337 7.48 7.03 18.65
CA TYR A 337 8.54 6.90 19.66
C TYR A 337 8.05 6.36 21.01
N ASN A 338 6.87 6.77 21.44
CA ASN A 338 6.29 6.31 22.71
C ASN A 338 5.19 5.25 22.53
N CYS A 339 4.97 4.80 21.29
CA CYS A 339 4.01 3.72 20.96
C CYS A 339 2.59 4.01 21.45
N THR A 340 2.13 5.26 21.36
CA THR A 340 0.76 5.69 21.70
C THR A 340 0.01 6.11 20.43
N GLY A 341 -1.31 6.24 20.53
CA GLY A 341 -2.12 6.72 19.42
C GLY A 341 -3.57 6.96 19.83
N GLU A 342 -4.29 7.62 18.95
CA GLU A 342 -5.70 8.01 19.11
C GLU A 342 -6.45 7.83 17.79
N VAL A 343 -7.75 7.59 17.88
CA VAL A 343 -8.67 7.59 16.75
C VAL A 343 -8.86 9.02 16.28
N LEU A 344 -8.77 9.24 14.96
CA LEU A 344 -9.15 10.50 14.34
C LEU A 344 -10.67 10.56 14.11
N ASP A 345 -11.26 11.74 14.30
CA ASP A 345 -12.71 11.98 14.14
C ASP A 345 -13.12 12.04 12.66
N PHE A 346 -12.79 10.98 11.91
CA PHE A 346 -13.30 10.74 10.56
C PHE A 346 -14.49 9.78 10.58
N PRO A 347 -15.39 9.84 9.59
CA PRO A 347 -16.29 8.73 9.31
C PRO A 347 -15.49 7.45 9.07
N ARG A 348 -15.99 6.29 9.54
CA ARG A 348 -15.39 5.00 9.25
C ARG A 348 -15.37 4.71 7.76
N THR A 349 -14.37 3.94 7.33
CA THR A 349 -14.16 3.57 5.95
C THR A 349 -14.13 2.05 5.76
N ASN A 350 -14.14 1.59 4.51
CA ASN A 350 -14.09 0.18 4.17
C ASN A 350 -12.71 -0.46 4.44
N GLY A 351 -12.65 -1.78 4.39
CA GLY A 351 -11.42 -2.54 4.63
C GLY A 351 -10.34 -2.38 3.56
N TYR A 352 -10.68 -1.86 2.40
CA TYR A 352 -9.74 -1.59 1.29
C TYR A 352 -9.07 -0.22 1.35
N SER A 353 -9.56 0.71 2.18
CA SER A 353 -8.94 2.03 2.31
C SER A 353 -7.54 1.92 2.90
N CYS A 354 -6.54 2.40 2.16
CA CYS A 354 -5.14 2.32 2.54
C CYS A 354 -4.32 3.56 2.18
N ALA A 355 -4.84 4.47 1.35
CA ALA A 355 -4.10 5.65 0.90
C ALA A 355 -4.05 6.72 1.99
N ILE A 356 -2.84 7.07 2.44
CA ILE A 356 -2.55 8.17 3.36
C ILE A 356 -1.29 8.87 2.86
N ASN A 357 -1.32 10.22 2.79
CA ASN A 357 -0.15 11.02 2.51
C ASN A 357 -0.28 12.39 3.16
N HIS A 358 0.77 13.19 3.19
CA HIS A 358 0.72 14.54 3.77
C HIS A 358 1.45 15.56 2.92
N LYS A 359 1.04 16.81 3.08
CA LYS A 359 1.77 17.99 2.61
C LYS A 359 1.55 19.11 3.61
N ASP A 360 2.63 19.74 4.05
CA ASP A 360 2.61 20.79 5.05
C ASP A 360 1.86 20.36 6.33
N SER A 361 0.86 21.12 6.75
CA SER A 361 0.04 20.79 7.93
C SER A 361 -1.11 19.83 7.65
N LYS A 362 -1.31 19.40 6.41
CA LYS A 362 -2.47 18.58 6.01
C LYS A 362 -2.08 17.15 5.75
N VAL A 363 -2.85 16.22 6.35
CA VAL A 363 -2.76 14.80 6.08
C VAL A 363 -4.02 14.38 5.33
N PHE A 364 -3.83 13.73 4.20
CA PHE A 364 -4.86 13.32 3.28
C PHE A 364 -5.13 11.83 3.45
N PHE A 365 -6.42 11.46 3.50
CA PHE A 365 -6.89 10.10 3.66
C PHE A 365 -7.85 9.74 2.53
N GLY A 366 -7.60 8.65 1.82
CA GLY A 366 -8.53 8.06 0.88
C GLY A 366 -9.57 7.23 1.61
N LEU A 367 -10.82 7.73 1.73
CA LEU A 367 -11.88 7.02 2.44
C LEU A 367 -13.03 6.63 1.51
N VAL A 368 -13.72 5.54 1.86
CA VAL A 368 -15.01 5.13 1.29
C VAL A 368 -16.02 5.05 2.42
N THR A 369 -16.77 6.10 2.61
CA THR A 369 -17.66 6.28 3.76
C THR A 369 -19.13 5.94 3.42
N GLU A 370 -19.94 5.67 4.45
CA GLU A 370 -21.36 5.32 4.29
C GLU A 370 -22.14 6.46 3.59
N ASN A 371 -21.98 7.69 4.06
CA ASN A 371 -22.83 8.81 3.64
C ASN A 371 -22.28 9.62 2.46
N ASN A 372 -20.97 9.60 2.23
CA ASN A 372 -20.32 10.47 1.23
C ASN A 372 -19.67 9.69 0.08
N GLY A 373 -19.70 8.35 0.11
CA GLY A 373 -19.00 7.52 -0.86
C GLY A 373 -17.48 7.63 -0.78
N ALA A 374 -16.82 7.48 -1.92
CA ALA A 374 -15.36 7.50 -2.03
C ALA A 374 -14.82 8.93 -2.22
N GLY A 375 -13.68 9.21 -1.62
CA GLY A 375 -13.01 10.51 -1.80
C GLY A 375 -11.82 10.74 -0.90
N LEU A 376 -11.24 11.92 -1.07
CA LEU A 376 -10.10 12.39 -0.31
C LEU A 376 -10.59 13.26 0.85
N PHE A 377 -10.22 12.89 2.07
CA PHE A 377 -10.53 13.58 3.31
C PHE A 377 -9.25 14.17 3.90
N VAL A 378 -9.38 15.19 4.75
CA VAL A 378 -8.24 15.94 5.29
C VAL A 378 -8.28 16.02 6.80
N TYR A 379 -7.17 15.68 7.44
CA TYR A 379 -6.85 16.05 8.81
C TYR A 379 -5.89 17.26 8.79
N ASP A 380 -6.27 18.35 9.43
CA ASP A 380 -5.40 19.53 9.60
C ASP A 380 -4.68 19.43 10.95
N ARG A 381 -3.34 19.30 10.89
CA ARG A 381 -2.48 19.15 12.08
C ARG A 381 -2.44 20.41 12.95
N ASN A 382 -2.67 21.62 12.36
CA ASN A 382 -2.66 22.87 13.09
C ASN A 382 -3.93 23.04 13.94
N THR A 383 -5.08 22.80 13.34
CA THR A 383 -6.38 22.92 14.02
C THR A 383 -6.81 21.64 14.73
N LYS A 384 -6.16 20.51 14.41
CA LYS A 384 -6.49 19.15 14.89
C LYS A 384 -7.93 18.74 14.53
N THR A 385 -8.39 19.13 13.34
CA THR A 385 -9.75 18.86 12.86
C THR A 385 -9.73 17.92 11.66
N CYS A 386 -10.75 17.06 11.57
CA CYS A 386 -11.02 16.18 10.44
C CYS A 386 -12.15 16.72 9.58
N SER A 387 -12.02 16.68 8.26
CA SER A 387 -13.14 16.97 7.36
C SER A 387 -14.19 15.86 7.48
N GLN A 388 -15.47 16.22 7.58
CA GLN A 388 -16.58 15.27 7.67
C GLN A 388 -17.14 14.86 6.29
N SER A 389 -16.67 15.54 5.26
CA SER A 389 -16.96 15.25 3.85
C SER A 389 -15.69 15.32 3.01
N PRO A 390 -15.65 14.63 1.86
CA PRO A 390 -14.46 14.65 1.01
C PRO A 390 -14.21 16.03 0.43
N VAL A 391 -12.96 16.46 0.43
CA VAL A 391 -12.50 17.68 -0.27
C VAL A 391 -12.44 17.43 -1.78
N ILE A 392 -12.24 16.17 -2.19
CA ILE A 392 -12.34 15.70 -3.57
C ILE A 392 -13.09 14.39 -3.56
N LYS A 393 -14.14 14.25 -4.39
CA LYS A 393 -14.87 12.99 -4.58
C LYS A 393 -14.22 12.15 -5.67
N THR A 394 -14.23 10.83 -5.47
CA THR A 394 -13.80 9.84 -6.47
C THR A 394 -14.93 8.86 -6.77
N GLN A 395 -14.83 8.11 -7.89
CA GLN A 395 -15.79 7.06 -8.22
C GLN A 395 -15.38 5.69 -7.68
N GLY A 396 -14.12 5.55 -7.24
CA GLY A 396 -13.55 4.31 -6.69
C GLY A 396 -12.69 4.57 -5.47
N THR A 397 -12.19 3.49 -4.87
CA THR A 397 -11.31 3.55 -3.70
C THR A 397 -9.94 4.08 -4.09
N ILE A 398 -9.46 5.11 -3.39
CA ILE A 398 -8.07 5.56 -3.53
C ILE A 398 -7.18 4.52 -2.83
N MET A 399 -6.38 3.79 -3.61
CA MET A 399 -5.47 2.75 -3.12
C MET A 399 -4.14 3.34 -2.67
N ASP A 400 -3.67 4.36 -3.39
CA ASP A 400 -2.44 5.05 -3.09
C ASP A 400 -2.47 6.48 -3.63
N MET A 401 -1.61 7.35 -3.10
CA MET A 401 -1.48 8.72 -3.56
C MET A 401 -0.05 9.23 -3.38
N VAL A 402 0.38 10.05 -4.32
CA VAL A 402 1.62 10.83 -4.23
C VAL A 402 1.27 12.31 -4.28
N ILE A 403 1.85 13.11 -3.40
CA ILE A 403 1.67 14.56 -3.32
C ILE A 403 3.05 15.22 -3.49
N TYR A 404 3.16 16.20 -4.38
CA TYR A 404 4.40 16.88 -4.76
C TYR A 404 4.52 18.26 -4.14
#